data_393b37b76d6f20cf90cb81aa5384cda9
#
_entry.id   393b37b76d6f20cf90cb81aa5384cda9
#
_cell.length_a   1.000
_cell.length_b   1.000
_cell.length_c   1.000
_cell.angle_alpha   90.00
_cell.angle_beta   90.00
_cell.angle_gamma   90.00
#
_symmetry.space_group_name_H-M   'P 1'
#
loop_
_entity.id
_entity.type
_entity.pdbx_description
1 polymer ?
#
loop_
_entity_poly.entity_id
_entity_poly.type
_entity_poly.pdbx_seq_one_letter_code
_entity_poly.pdbx_strand_id
1 'polypeptide(L)'
;DNNPLIHIPAMFAFLQETEYAYQYETSPQKEFNEVTVTEGASNAVDSLGGSHPIPQNYQEKRKGFQPRGRTLGGSSSVNGMVYIRGHKWDYDHWASLGNEGWSYDDVLPYFTKSEHNESIDDDYHGKDGPLNVAELRHDNPFSRYFVEAGSKHYPINHDFNGAEQEGVGLYQVTQKNGKRCSAAVGYLNPVKNRNNLTILTDTVVDKVVFENLRAISVKCKTKNRDNEIHAKKEILLCGGAYGSPTILQRSGIGNENFLQSKGIECLVNLKGVGENLQDHIDYITSHRVDSWELFGKPTRSLKFFLRAPLELLKYVLASKGMWTSNLAEGGAFIKSD
;
A
#
# COMPACT_ATOMS: atom_id res chain seq x y z
N ASP A 1 -1.76 11.04 13.48
CA ASP A 1 -1.68 12.11 12.50
C ASP A 1 -2.97 12.93 12.51
N ASN A 2 -2.86 14.26 12.51
CA ASN A 2 -4.01 15.16 12.66
C ASN A 2 -4.58 15.63 11.30
N ASN A 3 -3.97 15.20 10.17
CA ASN A 3 -4.47 15.60 8.87
C ASN A 3 -5.76 14.85 8.53
N PRO A 4 -6.90 15.55 8.36
CA PRO A 4 -8.18 14.91 8.07
C PRO A 4 -8.19 14.15 6.73
N LEU A 5 -7.35 14.52 5.77
CA LEU A 5 -7.25 13.84 4.47
C LEU A 5 -6.79 12.39 4.60
N ILE A 6 -5.95 12.07 5.60
CA ILE A 6 -5.52 10.70 5.87
C ILE A 6 -6.69 9.81 6.29
N HIS A 7 -7.66 10.39 7.01
CA HIS A 7 -8.81 9.65 7.54
C HIS A 7 -9.93 9.45 6.53
N ILE A 8 -10.01 10.29 5.49
CA ILE A 8 -11.04 10.21 4.44
C ILE A 8 -10.58 9.22 3.35
N PRO A 9 -11.25 8.06 3.19
CA PRO A 9 -10.80 7.02 2.27
C PRO A 9 -10.62 7.51 0.83
N ALA A 10 -11.56 8.25 0.28
CA ALA A 10 -11.51 8.75 -1.09
C ALA A 10 -10.35 9.71 -1.38
N MET A 11 -9.63 10.18 -0.36
CA MET A 11 -8.53 11.13 -0.52
C MET A 11 -7.14 10.46 -0.66
N PHE A 12 -7.06 9.12 -0.67
CA PHE A 12 -5.77 8.42 -0.64
C PHE A 12 -4.88 8.77 -1.85
N ALA A 13 -5.43 8.91 -3.04
CA ALA A 13 -4.68 9.23 -4.25
C ALA A 13 -3.99 10.62 -4.15
N PHE A 14 -4.66 11.59 -3.54
CA PHE A 14 -4.08 12.93 -3.30
C PHE A 14 -2.94 12.91 -2.27
N LEU A 15 -2.97 11.98 -1.31
CA LEU A 15 -1.92 11.88 -0.29
C LEU A 15 -0.59 11.41 -0.84
N GLN A 16 -0.62 10.62 -1.92
CA GLN A 16 0.59 10.07 -2.53
C GLN A 16 1.50 11.12 -3.14
N GLU A 17 0.99 12.29 -3.52
CA GLU A 17 1.74 13.41 -4.09
C GLU A 17 2.06 14.53 -3.08
N THR A 18 1.86 14.27 -1.79
CA THR A 18 2.09 15.24 -0.71
C THR A 18 3.33 14.92 0.12
N GLU A 19 3.63 15.78 1.09
CA GLU A 19 4.69 15.58 2.10
C GLU A 19 4.50 14.30 2.96
N TYR A 20 3.31 13.69 2.94
CA TYR A 20 3.00 12.45 3.65
C TYR A 20 3.49 11.19 2.93
N ALA A 21 4.08 11.34 1.75
CA ALA A 21 4.70 10.24 1.01
C ALA A 21 6.11 10.61 0.53
N TYR A 22 7.02 9.65 0.57
CA TYR A 22 8.27 9.73 -0.15
C TYR A 22 7.98 9.63 -1.65
N GLN A 23 8.59 10.50 -2.43
CA GLN A 23 8.44 10.58 -3.88
C GLN A 23 9.59 9.81 -4.56
N TYR A 24 9.57 8.47 -4.45
CA TYR A 24 10.57 7.66 -5.13
C TYR A 24 10.24 7.50 -6.62
N GLU A 25 11.27 7.43 -7.43
CA GLU A 25 11.18 7.12 -8.85
C GLU A 25 12.11 5.94 -9.18
N THR A 26 11.69 5.07 -10.09
CA THR A 26 12.58 4.05 -10.61
C THR A 26 13.63 4.66 -11.52
N SER A 27 14.80 4.01 -11.65
CA SER A 27 15.68 4.25 -12.77
C SER A 27 14.93 3.94 -14.08
N PRO A 28 15.25 4.62 -15.19
CA PRO A 28 14.63 4.33 -16.48
C PRO A 28 14.80 2.85 -16.84
N GLN A 29 13.70 2.16 -17.12
CA GLN A 29 13.68 0.74 -17.49
C GLN A 29 13.68 0.59 -19.00
N LYS A 30 14.49 -0.34 -19.50
CA LYS A 30 14.76 -0.49 -20.93
C LYS A 30 13.52 -0.93 -21.72
N GLU A 31 12.72 -1.79 -21.13
CA GLU A 31 11.51 -2.39 -21.70
C GLU A 31 10.30 -1.44 -21.72
N PHE A 32 10.36 -0.33 -20.97
CA PHE A 32 9.31 0.71 -20.97
C PHE A 32 9.64 1.89 -21.88
N ASN A 33 10.59 1.75 -22.80
CA ASN A 33 11.05 2.83 -23.67
C ASN A 33 10.15 3.08 -24.89
N GLU A 34 9.27 2.14 -25.24
CA GLU A 34 8.37 2.28 -26.37
C GLU A 34 6.94 2.45 -25.91
N VAL A 35 6.48 3.69 -25.86
CA VAL A 35 5.03 3.97 -25.82
C VAL A 35 4.53 3.88 -27.25
N THR A 36 3.93 2.77 -27.64
CA THR A 36 3.18 2.71 -28.88
C THR A 36 1.89 3.48 -28.67
N VAL A 37 1.90 4.72 -29.13
CA VAL A 37 0.67 5.52 -29.20
C VAL A 37 -0.15 4.96 -30.36
N THR A 38 -1.23 4.26 -30.07
CA THR A 38 -2.20 3.87 -31.11
C THR A 38 -2.79 5.11 -31.75
N GLU A 39 -2.90 5.14 -33.07
CA GLU A 39 -3.56 6.24 -33.81
C GLU A 39 -4.90 6.56 -33.15
N GLY A 40 -5.08 7.80 -32.69
CA GLY A 40 -6.28 8.27 -31.99
C GLY A 40 -6.13 8.55 -30.50
N ALA A 41 -5.04 8.14 -29.83
CA ALA A 41 -4.79 8.52 -28.45
C ALA A 41 -4.07 9.87 -28.39
N SER A 42 -4.82 10.95 -28.10
CA SER A 42 -4.23 12.30 -28.01
C SER A 42 -3.74 12.67 -26.61
N ASN A 43 -4.06 11.87 -25.59
CA ASN A 43 -3.79 12.22 -24.18
C ASN A 43 -3.44 10.99 -23.35
N ALA A 44 -2.43 11.12 -22.48
CA ALA A 44 -2.23 10.21 -21.35
C ALA A 44 -3.14 10.60 -20.19
N VAL A 45 -3.61 9.62 -19.43
CA VAL A 45 -4.40 9.83 -18.22
C VAL A 45 -3.51 9.53 -17.03
N ASP A 46 -3.36 10.50 -16.13
CA ASP A 46 -2.64 10.30 -14.87
C ASP A 46 -3.47 9.48 -13.85
N SER A 47 -2.86 9.11 -12.73
CA SER A 47 -3.52 8.34 -11.65
C SER A 47 -4.74 9.04 -11.03
N LEU A 48 -4.92 10.33 -11.28
CA LEU A 48 -6.05 11.14 -10.81
C LEU A 48 -7.11 11.37 -11.90
N GLY A 49 -6.94 10.75 -13.08
CA GLY A 49 -7.82 10.94 -14.22
C GLY A 49 -7.62 12.29 -14.95
N GLY A 50 -6.52 12.98 -14.67
CA GLY A 50 -6.06 14.15 -15.42
C GLY A 50 -5.62 13.73 -16.81
N SER A 51 -6.09 14.43 -17.86
CA SER A 51 -5.69 14.18 -19.24
C SER A 51 -4.58 15.15 -19.62
N HIS A 52 -3.39 14.62 -19.90
CA HIS A 52 -2.26 15.40 -20.38
C HIS A 52 -1.98 15.11 -21.85
N PRO A 53 -1.68 16.11 -22.69
CA PRO A 53 -1.28 15.85 -24.07
C PRO A 53 0.00 15.01 -24.08
N ILE A 54 0.01 13.95 -24.89
CA ILE A 54 1.22 13.16 -25.12
C ILE A 54 2.13 13.98 -26.01
N PRO A 55 3.35 14.34 -25.57
CA PRO A 55 4.30 15.06 -26.42
C PRO A 55 4.62 14.23 -27.67
N GLN A 56 4.60 14.86 -28.86
CA GLN A 56 4.87 14.17 -30.12
C GLN A 56 6.27 13.54 -30.22
N ASN A 57 7.19 13.90 -29.29
CA ASN A 57 8.57 13.41 -29.23
C ASN A 57 8.86 12.72 -27.88
N TYR A 58 7.95 11.89 -27.39
CA TYR A 58 8.16 11.19 -26.11
C TYR A 58 9.21 10.08 -26.28
N GLN A 59 10.49 10.47 -26.27
CA GLN A 59 11.65 9.57 -26.26
C GLN A 59 12.33 9.47 -24.89
N GLU A 60 11.75 10.09 -23.85
CA GLU A 60 12.33 9.96 -22.52
C GLU A 60 12.00 8.59 -21.91
N LYS A 61 13.04 7.96 -21.41
CA LYS A 61 12.95 6.67 -20.71
C LYS A 61 11.97 6.79 -19.54
N ARG A 62 10.89 6.02 -19.57
CA ARG A 62 9.82 6.09 -18.58
C ARG A 62 10.34 5.70 -17.20
N LYS A 63 10.10 6.57 -16.23
CA LYS A 63 10.31 6.31 -14.81
C LYS A 63 8.99 5.95 -14.15
N GLY A 64 8.98 4.95 -13.29
CA GLY A 64 7.84 4.61 -12.48
C GLY A 64 7.83 5.43 -11.19
N PHE A 65 6.73 6.10 -10.91
CA PHE A 65 6.50 6.77 -9.63
C PHE A 65 6.15 5.74 -8.55
N GLN A 66 6.86 5.76 -7.43
CA GLN A 66 6.77 4.76 -6.37
C GLN A 66 6.56 5.43 -5.00
N PRO A 67 5.36 5.94 -4.69
CA PRO A 67 5.11 6.61 -3.42
C PRO A 67 5.17 5.62 -2.26
N ARG A 68 5.74 6.05 -1.13
CA ARG A 68 5.76 5.30 0.14
C ARG A 68 5.43 6.24 1.28
N GLY A 69 4.59 5.79 2.21
CA GLY A 69 4.14 6.62 3.32
C GLY A 69 5.27 7.17 4.18
N ARG A 70 5.23 8.49 4.42
CA ARG A 70 6.16 9.25 5.25
C ARG A 70 5.44 9.86 6.43
N THR A 71 4.74 9.05 7.18
CA THR A 71 3.92 9.45 8.33
C THR A 71 3.78 8.28 9.29
N LEU A 72 3.26 8.53 10.50
CA LEU A 72 2.90 7.44 11.41
C LEU A 72 1.91 6.48 10.72
N GLY A 73 2.20 5.18 10.83
CA GLY A 73 1.48 4.14 10.09
C GLY A 73 2.08 3.81 8.73
N GLY A 74 3.09 4.58 8.26
CA GLY A 74 3.77 4.32 6.99
C GLY A 74 2.80 4.29 5.81
N SER A 75 3.01 3.38 4.86
CA SER A 75 2.19 3.27 3.65
C SER A 75 0.73 2.88 3.93
N SER A 76 0.39 2.31 5.09
CA SER A 76 -1.01 2.07 5.47
C SER A 76 -1.82 3.36 5.67
N SER A 77 -1.14 4.50 5.87
CA SER A 77 -1.78 5.81 5.99
C SER A 77 -2.04 6.51 4.64
N VAL A 78 -1.48 5.98 3.54
CA VAL A 78 -1.61 6.57 2.19
C VAL A 78 -2.03 5.57 1.10
N ASN A 79 -2.24 4.29 1.44
CA ASN A 79 -2.66 3.24 0.50
C ASN A 79 -4.16 3.30 0.17
N GLY A 80 -4.61 2.47 -0.78
CA GLY A 80 -6.01 2.31 -1.17
C GLY A 80 -6.85 1.42 -0.25
N MET A 81 -6.34 0.99 0.91
CA MET A 81 -7.06 0.25 1.97
C MET A 81 -7.65 -1.11 1.56
N VAL A 82 -7.46 -1.60 0.36
CA VAL A 82 -7.90 -2.94 -0.01
C VAL A 82 -7.24 -3.97 0.91
N TYR A 83 -8.05 -4.86 1.49
CA TYR A 83 -7.55 -5.91 2.38
C TYR A 83 -7.57 -7.25 1.67
N ILE A 84 -6.41 -7.64 1.14
CA ILE A 84 -6.19 -8.94 0.49
C ILE A 84 -4.85 -9.49 0.96
N ARG A 85 -4.84 -10.75 1.36
CA ARG A 85 -3.64 -11.51 1.69
C ARG A 85 -3.05 -12.11 0.42
N GLY A 86 -1.79 -12.48 0.46
CA GLY A 86 -1.18 -13.33 -0.57
C GLY A 86 -1.92 -14.65 -0.73
N HIS A 87 -1.83 -15.24 -1.89
CA HIS A 87 -2.37 -16.59 -2.12
C HIS A 87 -1.62 -17.62 -1.26
N LYS A 88 -2.28 -18.70 -0.85
CA LYS A 88 -1.65 -19.78 -0.07
C LYS A 88 -0.35 -20.27 -0.71
N TRP A 89 -0.33 -20.38 -2.02
CA TRP A 89 0.86 -20.79 -2.77
C TRP A 89 2.07 -19.86 -2.56
N ASP A 90 1.89 -18.57 -2.37
CA ASP A 90 2.99 -17.61 -2.19
C ASP A 90 3.79 -17.95 -0.93
N TYR A 91 3.09 -18.23 0.16
CA TYR A 91 3.72 -18.57 1.45
C TYR A 91 4.32 -19.97 1.43
N ASP A 92 3.60 -20.95 0.87
CA ASP A 92 4.10 -22.33 0.73
C ASP A 92 5.35 -22.35 -0.17
N HIS A 93 5.39 -21.50 -1.21
CA HIS A 93 6.57 -21.32 -2.04
C HIS A 93 7.74 -20.73 -1.24
N TRP A 94 7.50 -19.71 -0.40
CA TRP A 94 8.55 -19.18 0.48
C TRP A 94 9.11 -20.25 1.40
N ALA A 95 8.27 -21.06 2.03
CA ALA A 95 8.70 -22.18 2.85
C ALA A 95 9.54 -23.19 2.06
N SER A 96 9.14 -23.52 0.83
CA SER A 96 9.87 -24.44 -0.07
C SER A 96 11.27 -23.95 -0.45
N LEU A 97 11.49 -22.63 -0.41
CA LEU A 97 12.80 -22.01 -0.64
C LEU A 97 13.71 -22.05 0.61
N GLY A 98 13.30 -22.72 1.69
CA GLY A 98 14.06 -22.87 2.92
C GLY A 98 13.73 -21.85 4.00
N ASN A 99 12.63 -21.10 3.88
CA ASN A 99 12.15 -20.20 4.92
C ASN A 99 11.19 -20.96 5.84
N GLU A 100 11.71 -21.73 6.77
CA GLU A 100 10.92 -22.46 7.76
C GLU A 100 10.04 -21.51 8.58
N GLY A 101 8.79 -21.91 8.86
CA GLY A 101 7.82 -21.09 9.58
C GLY A 101 7.11 -20.04 8.72
N TRP A 102 7.23 -20.11 7.39
CA TRP A 102 6.59 -19.20 6.45
C TRP A 102 5.58 -19.89 5.53
N SER A 103 5.20 -21.15 5.78
CA SER A 103 4.08 -21.76 5.06
C SER A 103 2.77 -21.03 5.36
N TYR A 104 1.76 -21.23 4.54
CA TYR A 104 0.45 -20.60 4.77
C TYR A 104 -0.12 -20.96 6.15
N ASP A 105 -0.01 -22.22 6.53
CA ASP A 105 -0.50 -22.69 7.84
C ASP A 105 0.30 -22.07 9.02
N ASP A 106 1.59 -21.78 8.83
CA ASP A 106 2.40 -21.09 9.82
C ASP A 106 2.03 -19.62 9.98
N VAL A 107 1.67 -18.92 8.88
CA VAL A 107 1.42 -17.49 8.91
C VAL A 107 -0.06 -17.13 9.16
N LEU A 108 -1.00 -18.03 8.88
CA LEU A 108 -2.44 -17.81 9.08
C LEU A 108 -2.78 -17.38 10.52
N PRO A 109 -2.21 -17.97 11.59
CA PRO A 109 -2.47 -17.53 12.96
C PRO A 109 -2.07 -16.08 13.23
N TYR A 110 -1.09 -15.53 12.50
CA TYR A 110 -0.69 -14.13 12.62
C TYR A 110 -1.64 -13.20 11.86
N PHE A 111 -2.20 -13.64 10.74
CA PHE A 111 -3.24 -12.90 10.05
C PHE A 111 -4.50 -12.80 10.91
N THR A 112 -5.00 -13.91 11.44
CA THR A 112 -6.17 -13.92 12.33
C THR A 112 -5.92 -13.13 13.60
N LYS A 113 -4.74 -13.22 14.20
CA LYS A 113 -4.36 -12.42 15.38
C LYS A 113 -4.34 -10.92 15.11
N SER A 114 -4.00 -10.50 13.90
CA SER A 114 -3.90 -9.07 13.55
C SER A 114 -5.25 -8.46 13.18
N GLU A 115 -6.21 -9.27 12.73
CA GLU A 115 -7.45 -8.86 12.13
C GLU A 115 -8.59 -8.72 13.14
N HIS A 116 -9.41 -7.68 12.92
CA HIS A 116 -10.76 -7.57 13.46
C HIS A 116 -11.73 -7.45 12.28
N ASN A 117 -12.27 -8.57 11.82
CA ASN A 117 -13.24 -8.61 10.74
C ASN A 117 -14.64 -8.32 11.27
N GLU A 118 -15.33 -7.30 10.74
CA GLU A 118 -16.66 -6.90 11.21
C GLU A 118 -17.75 -7.90 10.79
N SER A 119 -17.58 -8.63 9.67
CA SER A 119 -18.65 -9.41 9.01
C SER A 119 -18.38 -10.91 8.95
N ILE A 120 -17.14 -11.35 8.74
CA ILE A 120 -16.81 -12.77 8.55
C ILE A 120 -16.28 -13.34 9.87
N ASP A 121 -16.72 -14.55 10.23
CA ASP A 121 -16.34 -15.25 11.45
C ASP A 121 -16.15 -16.74 11.13
N ASP A 122 -14.92 -17.12 10.80
CA ASP A 122 -14.52 -18.47 10.45
C ASP A 122 -13.04 -18.71 10.81
N ASP A 123 -12.48 -19.85 10.39
CA ASP A 123 -11.11 -20.25 10.70
C ASP A 123 -10.05 -19.39 9.98
N TYR A 124 -10.44 -18.63 8.96
CA TYR A 124 -9.54 -17.74 8.20
C TYR A 124 -9.50 -16.32 8.74
N HIS A 125 -10.45 -15.93 9.60
CA HIS A 125 -10.64 -14.55 10.04
C HIS A 125 -10.49 -14.35 11.55
N GLY A 126 -10.02 -13.17 11.94
CA GLY A 126 -9.89 -12.76 13.34
C GLY A 126 -10.96 -11.76 13.77
N LYS A 127 -11.34 -11.79 15.05
CA LYS A 127 -12.33 -10.88 15.66
C LYS A 127 -11.73 -9.90 16.66
N ASP A 128 -10.57 -10.20 17.21
CA ASP A 128 -10.02 -9.48 18.36
C ASP A 128 -8.74 -8.70 18.01
N GLY A 129 -8.33 -8.71 16.76
CA GLY A 129 -7.12 -8.05 16.34
C GLY A 129 -7.26 -6.52 16.26
N PRO A 130 -6.14 -5.81 16.21
CA PRO A 130 -6.14 -4.34 16.20
C PRO A 130 -6.47 -3.73 14.83
N LEU A 131 -6.31 -4.47 13.74
CA LEU A 131 -6.57 -3.98 12.38
C LEU A 131 -8.02 -4.25 12.00
N ASN A 132 -8.82 -3.20 11.92
CA ASN A 132 -10.22 -3.32 11.53
C ASN A 132 -10.37 -3.57 10.04
N VAL A 133 -11.12 -4.59 9.69
CA VAL A 133 -11.51 -4.99 8.33
C VAL A 133 -13.03 -4.95 8.23
N ALA A 134 -13.53 -4.30 7.21
CA ALA A 134 -14.96 -4.05 7.05
C ALA A 134 -15.39 -4.16 5.59
N GLU A 135 -16.69 -4.36 5.39
CA GLU A 135 -17.32 -4.20 4.09
C GLU A 135 -17.33 -2.74 3.63
N LEU A 136 -17.40 -2.53 2.33
CA LEU A 136 -17.57 -1.21 1.74
C LEU A 136 -18.82 -0.52 2.26
N ARG A 137 -18.69 0.76 2.61
CA ARG A 137 -19.82 1.61 3.04
C ARG A 137 -20.37 2.48 1.91
N HIS A 138 -19.78 2.37 0.75
CA HIS A 138 -20.25 2.99 -0.49
C HIS A 138 -20.82 1.91 -1.41
N ASP A 139 -21.96 2.22 -1.97
CA ASP A 139 -22.64 1.37 -2.93
C ASP A 139 -22.47 1.98 -4.33
N ASN A 140 -21.37 1.62 -5.00
CA ASN A 140 -21.11 2.06 -6.35
C ASN A 140 -21.75 1.07 -7.35
N PRO A 141 -22.75 1.47 -8.13
CA PRO A 141 -23.43 0.58 -9.05
C PRO A 141 -22.49 0.00 -10.12
N PHE A 142 -21.45 0.73 -10.52
CA PHE A 142 -20.49 0.23 -11.51
C PHE A 142 -19.63 -0.90 -10.97
N SER A 143 -19.29 -0.91 -9.69
CA SER A 143 -18.60 -2.02 -9.04
C SER A 143 -19.50 -3.27 -9.02
N ARG A 144 -20.81 -3.10 -8.80
CA ARG A 144 -21.78 -4.20 -8.89
C ARG A 144 -21.97 -4.71 -10.31
N TYR A 145 -22.05 -3.82 -11.31
CA TYR A 145 -22.12 -4.23 -12.71
C TYR A 145 -20.89 -5.01 -13.15
N PHE A 146 -19.70 -4.66 -12.63
CA PHE A 146 -18.48 -5.42 -12.86
C PHE A 146 -18.61 -6.84 -12.31
N VAL A 147 -19.05 -7.00 -11.06
CA VAL A 147 -19.24 -8.32 -10.44
C VAL A 147 -20.30 -9.13 -11.18
N GLU A 148 -21.44 -8.52 -11.55
CA GLU A 148 -22.50 -9.17 -12.33
C GLU A 148 -21.99 -9.62 -13.71
N ALA A 149 -21.23 -8.79 -14.40
CA ALA A 149 -20.66 -9.16 -15.70
C ALA A 149 -19.65 -10.31 -15.56
N GLY A 150 -18.77 -10.24 -14.56
CA GLY A 150 -17.74 -11.26 -14.29
C GLY A 150 -18.36 -12.60 -13.85
N SER A 151 -19.47 -12.57 -13.13
CA SER A 151 -20.16 -13.77 -12.63
C SER A 151 -20.72 -14.69 -13.73
N LYS A 152 -20.79 -14.18 -14.97
CA LYS A 152 -21.17 -14.98 -16.15
C LYS A 152 -20.08 -15.95 -16.58
N HIS A 153 -18.84 -15.75 -16.12
CA HIS A 153 -17.66 -16.52 -16.53
C HIS A 153 -16.91 -17.11 -15.35
N TYR A 154 -17.00 -16.52 -14.16
CA TYR A 154 -16.26 -16.89 -12.96
C TYR A 154 -17.19 -16.97 -11.76
N PRO A 155 -16.88 -17.78 -10.73
CA PRO A 155 -17.66 -17.83 -9.51
C PRO A 155 -17.66 -16.47 -8.81
N ILE A 156 -18.78 -16.11 -8.18
CA ILE A 156 -18.81 -14.98 -7.26
C ILE A 156 -18.04 -15.39 -6.01
N ASN A 157 -17.07 -14.55 -5.63
CA ASN A 157 -16.33 -14.72 -4.40
C ASN A 157 -16.64 -13.55 -3.45
N HIS A 158 -17.16 -13.86 -2.28
CA HIS A 158 -17.48 -12.87 -1.24
C HIS A 158 -16.36 -12.71 -0.23
N ASP A 159 -15.31 -13.55 -0.32
CA ASP A 159 -14.17 -13.54 0.58
C ASP A 159 -12.90 -14.02 -0.12
N PHE A 160 -12.07 -13.07 -0.52
CA PHE A 160 -10.78 -13.35 -1.15
C PHE A 160 -9.67 -13.77 -0.17
N ASN A 161 -9.96 -13.77 1.14
CA ASN A 161 -9.02 -14.15 2.19
C ASN A 161 -9.37 -15.47 2.87
N GLY A 162 -10.45 -16.15 2.40
CA GLY A 162 -10.91 -17.44 2.88
C GLY A 162 -10.19 -18.62 2.24
N ALA A 163 -10.91 -19.75 2.16
CA ALA A 163 -10.38 -21.00 1.62
C ALA A 163 -9.97 -20.90 0.15
N GLU A 164 -10.73 -20.16 -0.64
CA GLU A 164 -10.55 -20.01 -2.09
C GLU A 164 -10.44 -18.53 -2.46
N GLN A 165 -9.38 -18.18 -3.21
CA GLN A 165 -9.18 -16.81 -3.66
C GLN A 165 -9.75 -16.55 -5.06
N GLU A 166 -9.95 -17.58 -5.89
CA GLU A 166 -10.45 -17.44 -7.25
C GLU A 166 -11.90 -16.95 -7.29
N GLY A 167 -12.20 -16.07 -8.24
CA GLY A 167 -13.53 -15.54 -8.47
C GLY A 167 -13.58 -14.03 -8.65
N VAL A 168 -14.79 -13.49 -8.75
CA VAL A 168 -15.08 -12.07 -8.90
C VAL A 168 -15.93 -11.58 -7.73
N GLY A 169 -15.57 -10.42 -7.15
CA GLY A 169 -16.29 -9.90 -5.98
C GLY A 169 -15.91 -8.50 -5.59
N LEU A 170 -16.53 -8.03 -4.52
CA LEU A 170 -16.17 -6.78 -3.87
C LEU A 170 -15.10 -7.04 -2.82
N TYR A 171 -14.23 -6.05 -2.60
CA TYR A 171 -13.16 -6.15 -1.63
C TYR A 171 -13.60 -5.71 -0.24
N GLN A 172 -13.10 -6.39 0.78
CA GLN A 172 -13.06 -5.82 2.12
C GLN A 172 -11.94 -4.79 2.23
N VAL A 173 -12.10 -3.87 3.17
CA VAL A 173 -11.21 -2.71 3.32
C VAL A 173 -10.75 -2.51 4.76
N THR A 174 -9.53 -2.02 4.94
CA THR A 174 -9.00 -1.62 6.25
C THR A 174 -9.59 -0.27 6.67
N GLN A 175 -10.88 -0.29 7.00
CA GLN A 175 -11.64 0.87 7.48
C GLN A 175 -12.39 0.56 8.77
N LYS A 176 -12.59 1.56 9.60
CA LYS A 176 -13.45 1.52 10.79
C LYS A 176 -14.37 2.72 10.76
N ASN A 177 -15.68 2.49 10.83
CA ASN A 177 -16.68 3.56 10.78
C ASN A 177 -16.49 4.52 9.58
N GLY A 178 -16.22 3.98 8.39
CA GLY A 178 -16.03 4.76 7.17
C GLY A 178 -14.76 5.61 7.14
N LYS A 179 -13.82 5.37 8.03
CA LYS A 179 -12.52 6.04 8.09
C LYS A 179 -11.40 5.02 7.94
N ARG A 180 -10.26 5.44 7.40
CA ARG A 180 -9.06 4.62 7.32
C ARG A 180 -8.66 4.06 8.68
N CYS A 181 -8.44 2.76 8.76
CA CYS A 181 -7.78 2.08 9.87
C CYS A 181 -6.33 1.77 9.47
N SER A 182 -5.44 2.74 9.57
CA SER A 182 -4.01 2.55 9.33
C SER A 182 -3.35 1.77 10.48
N ALA A 183 -2.12 1.31 10.28
CA ALA A 183 -1.32 0.71 11.36
C ALA A 183 -1.14 1.68 12.55
N ALA A 184 -1.10 2.99 12.31
CA ALA A 184 -1.09 3.97 13.41
C ALA A 184 -2.41 3.94 14.20
N VAL A 185 -3.55 3.82 13.52
CA VAL A 185 -4.87 3.76 14.16
C VAL A 185 -5.04 2.44 14.91
N GLY A 186 -4.72 1.32 14.27
CA GLY A 186 -4.94 -0.01 14.85
C GLY A 186 -3.95 -0.35 15.96
N TYR A 187 -2.66 -0.12 15.73
CA TYR A 187 -1.62 -0.61 16.64
C TYR A 187 -1.01 0.47 17.53
N LEU A 188 -0.77 1.69 17.02
CA LEU A 188 -0.01 2.69 17.74
C LEU A 188 -0.89 3.52 18.69
N ASN A 189 -2.01 4.02 18.20
CA ASN A 189 -2.89 4.90 18.99
C ASN A 189 -3.37 4.26 20.31
N PRO A 190 -3.73 2.95 20.35
CA PRO A 190 -4.15 2.32 21.60
C PRO A 190 -3.05 2.24 22.66
N VAL A 191 -1.78 2.30 22.27
CA VAL A 191 -0.64 2.08 23.16
C VAL A 191 0.30 3.28 23.30
N LYS A 192 0.04 4.39 22.59
CA LYS A 192 0.95 5.55 22.52
C LYS A 192 1.27 6.19 23.88
N ASN A 193 0.42 5.98 24.86
CA ASN A 193 0.59 6.53 26.20
C ASN A 193 1.28 5.55 27.19
N ARG A 194 1.77 4.40 26.72
CA ARG A 194 2.50 3.47 27.57
C ARG A 194 3.86 4.06 27.98
N ASN A 195 4.22 3.97 29.26
CA ASN A 195 5.49 4.50 29.79
C ASN A 195 6.73 3.84 29.20
N ASN A 196 6.60 2.64 28.65
CA ASN A 196 7.69 1.88 28.03
C ASN A 196 7.74 2.04 26.49
N LEU A 197 6.99 2.97 25.91
CA LEU A 197 6.97 3.27 24.48
C LEU A 197 7.45 4.71 24.27
N THR A 198 8.51 4.86 23.46
CA THR A 198 8.97 6.17 22.97
C THR A 198 8.83 6.21 21.45
N ILE A 199 8.14 7.23 20.93
CA ILE A 199 7.93 7.45 19.50
C ILE A 199 8.73 8.69 19.10
N LEU A 200 9.67 8.53 18.17
CA LEU A 200 10.47 9.62 17.62
C LEU A 200 10.01 9.90 16.18
N THR A 201 9.30 10.98 16.00
CA THR A 201 8.94 11.50 14.67
C THR A 201 10.04 12.41 14.13
N ASP A 202 9.97 12.79 12.84
CA ASP A 202 10.96 13.63 12.18
C ASP A 202 12.40 13.12 12.35
N THR A 203 12.53 11.78 12.43
CA THR A 203 13.78 11.10 12.69
C THR A 203 14.07 10.12 11.56
N VAL A 204 15.17 10.36 10.85
CA VAL A 204 15.61 9.51 9.74
C VAL A 204 16.72 8.60 10.23
N VAL A 205 16.51 7.28 10.15
CA VAL A 205 17.55 6.30 10.44
C VAL A 205 18.53 6.27 9.29
N ASP A 206 19.81 6.44 9.60
CA ASP A 206 20.91 6.38 8.65
C ASP A 206 21.43 4.95 8.49
N LYS A 207 21.85 4.34 9.57
CA LYS A 207 22.42 2.98 9.59
C LYS A 207 22.34 2.33 10.96
N VAL A 208 22.44 1.01 10.96
CA VAL A 208 22.72 0.20 12.17
C VAL A 208 24.22 0.17 12.45
N VAL A 209 24.60 0.26 13.70
CA VAL A 209 25.98 0.12 14.16
C VAL A 209 26.19 -1.28 14.71
N PHE A 210 27.29 -1.89 14.30
CA PHE A 210 27.65 -3.24 14.71
C PHE A 210 28.96 -3.24 15.53
N GLU A 211 29.01 -4.10 16.51
CA GLU A 211 30.21 -4.46 17.25
C GLU A 211 30.32 -5.99 17.24
N ASN A 212 31.40 -6.52 16.70
CA ASN A 212 31.60 -7.97 16.53
C ASN A 212 30.40 -8.68 15.89
N LEU A 213 29.84 -8.10 14.80
CA LEU A 213 28.66 -8.55 14.08
C LEU A 213 27.34 -8.53 14.90
N ARG A 214 27.35 -7.97 16.09
CA ARG A 214 26.15 -7.74 16.88
C ARG A 214 25.64 -6.31 16.64
N ALA A 215 24.36 -6.15 16.31
CA ALA A 215 23.71 -4.85 16.23
C ALA A 215 23.56 -4.26 17.64
N ILE A 216 24.17 -3.09 17.88
CA ILE A 216 24.20 -2.45 19.20
C ILE A 216 23.42 -1.14 19.26
N SER A 217 23.34 -0.42 18.13
CA SER A 217 22.68 0.89 18.08
C SER A 217 22.23 1.22 16.67
N VAL A 218 21.45 2.28 16.55
CA VAL A 218 21.11 2.92 15.27
C VAL A 218 21.60 4.37 15.26
N LYS A 219 22.26 4.78 14.19
CA LYS A 219 22.52 6.19 13.92
C LYS A 219 21.34 6.80 13.20
N CYS A 220 20.85 7.92 13.70
CA CYS A 220 19.72 8.61 13.13
C CYS A 220 19.88 10.13 13.20
N LYS A 221 19.15 10.85 12.36
CA LYS A 221 19.15 12.30 12.29
C LYS A 221 17.78 12.84 12.63
N THR A 222 17.72 13.68 13.64
CA THR A 222 16.52 14.36 14.12
C THR A 222 16.74 15.87 13.97
N LYS A 223 15.96 16.58 13.15
CA LYS A 223 16.02 18.05 12.99
C LYS A 223 17.45 18.61 12.90
N ASN A 224 18.33 18.05 12.10
CA ASN A 224 19.73 18.44 11.94
C ASN A 224 20.69 18.06 13.09
N ARG A 225 20.30 17.23 14.03
CA ARG A 225 21.18 16.65 15.04
C ARG A 225 21.39 15.17 14.76
N ASP A 226 22.64 14.74 14.72
CA ASP A 226 22.99 13.35 14.68
C ASP A 226 22.80 12.77 16.08
N ASN A 227 22.11 11.63 16.14
CA ASN A 227 21.83 10.90 17.37
C ASN A 227 22.25 9.44 17.20
N GLU A 228 22.60 8.82 18.30
CA GLU A 228 22.81 7.37 18.37
C GLU A 228 21.92 6.80 19.46
N ILE A 229 21.13 5.79 19.12
CA ILE A 229 20.19 5.15 20.04
C ILE A 229 20.61 3.70 20.22
N HIS A 230 21.01 3.34 21.46
CA HIS A 230 21.49 2.02 21.80
C HIS A 230 20.32 1.06 22.07
N ALA A 231 20.45 -0.17 21.56
CA ALA A 231 19.52 -1.27 21.79
C ALA A 231 20.06 -2.21 22.88
N LYS A 232 19.19 -2.57 23.83
CA LYS A 232 19.55 -3.55 24.89
C LYS A 232 19.34 -5.00 24.44
N LYS A 233 18.36 -5.24 23.57
CA LYS A 233 17.99 -6.59 23.12
C LYS A 233 18.19 -6.75 21.63
N GLU A 234 17.42 -6.06 20.82
CA GLU A 234 17.40 -6.23 19.38
C GLU A 234 16.99 -4.94 18.65
N ILE A 235 17.24 -4.89 17.35
CA ILE A 235 16.86 -3.82 16.43
C ILE A 235 15.99 -4.43 15.34
N LEU A 236 14.74 -3.95 15.21
CA LEU A 236 13.80 -4.40 14.19
C LEU A 236 13.75 -3.38 13.06
N LEU A 237 14.10 -3.79 11.84
CA LEU A 237 14.04 -2.95 10.65
C LEU A 237 12.69 -3.14 9.96
N CYS A 238 11.79 -2.16 10.10
CA CYS A 238 10.46 -2.15 9.52
C CYS A 238 10.30 -1.01 8.50
N GLY A 239 11.34 -0.70 7.74
CA GLY A 239 11.38 0.40 6.77
C GLY A 239 10.71 0.10 5.43
N GLY A 240 10.07 -1.07 5.29
CA GLY A 240 9.45 -1.52 4.04
C GLY A 240 10.48 -2.00 3.00
N ALA A 241 9.98 -2.35 1.80
CA ALA A 241 10.78 -2.96 0.74
C ALA A 241 11.95 -2.08 0.24
N TYR A 242 11.85 -0.77 0.40
CA TYR A 242 12.91 0.18 0.01
C TYR A 242 13.79 0.58 1.19
N GLY A 243 13.19 0.91 2.33
CA GLY A 243 13.94 1.46 3.47
C GLY A 243 14.81 0.42 4.17
N SER A 244 14.30 -0.78 4.44
CA SER A 244 15.06 -1.80 5.16
C SER A 244 16.32 -2.25 4.43
N PRO A 245 16.28 -2.60 3.11
CA PRO A 245 17.51 -2.92 2.37
C PRO A 245 18.49 -1.74 2.30
N THR A 246 17.98 -0.52 2.13
CA THR A 246 18.84 0.67 2.09
C THR A 246 19.58 0.88 3.42
N ILE A 247 18.90 0.70 4.55
CA ILE A 247 19.52 0.80 5.88
C ILE A 247 20.58 -0.30 6.04
N LEU A 248 20.31 -1.56 5.64
CA LEU A 248 21.27 -2.66 5.69
C LEU A 248 22.51 -2.35 4.84
N GLN A 249 22.33 -1.92 3.59
CA GLN A 249 23.44 -1.56 2.70
C GLN A 249 24.31 -0.43 3.29
N ARG A 250 23.68 0.62 3.82
CA ARG A 250 24.40 1.72 4.49
C ARG A 250 25.11 1.27 5.76
N SER A 251 24.69 0.14 6.34
CA SER A 251 25.31 -0.50 7.51
C SER A 251 26.43 -1.49 7.15
N GLY A 252 26.77 -1.63 5.86
CA GLY A 252 27.80 -2.55 5.40
C GLY A 252 27.31 -3.98 5.13
N ILE A 253 26.00 -4.20 5.04
CA ILE A 253 25.40 -5.52 4.74
C ILE A 253 24.79 -5.49 3.35
N GLY A 254 25.37 -6.25 2.41
CA GLY A 254 24.92 -6.28 1.02
C GLY A 254 25.96 -6.87 0.07
N ASN A 255 25.76 -6.65 -1.22
CA ASN A 255 26.74 -7.06 -2.22
C ASN A 255 28.05 -6.26 -2.06
N GLU A 256 29.16 -6.93 -1.80
CA GLU A 256 30.46 -6.34 -1.51
C GLU A 256 30.93 -5.36 -2.61
N ASN A 257 30.87 -5.79 -3.88
CA ASN A 257 31.29 -4.94 -5.00
C ASN A 257 30.44 -3.66 -5.10
N PHE A 258 29.14 -3.79 -4.89
CA PHE A 258 28.23 -2.65 -4.86
C PHE A 258 28.54 -1.70 -3.72
N LEU A 259 28.71 -2.22 -2.50
CA LEU A 259 29.03 -1.40 -1.32
C LEU A 259 30.36 -0.64 -1.49
N GLN A 260 31.41 -1.34 -1.95
CA GLN A 260 32.71 -0.74 -2.23
C GLN A 260 32.62 0.35 -3.31
N SER A 261 31.80 0.16 -4.35
CA SER A 261 31.56 1.20 -5.39
C SER A 261 30.92 2.45 -4.82
N LYS A 262 30.29 2.39 -3.64
CA LYS A 262 29.67 3.51 -2.91
C LYS A 262 30.52 4.01 -1.77
N GLY A 263 31.75 3.50 -1.60
CA GLY A 263 32.65 3.89 -0.51
C GLY A 263 32.18 3.36 0.86
N ILE A 264 31.39 2.30 0.87
CA ILE A 264 30.89 1.65 2.10
C ILE A 264 31.72 0.39 2.35
N GLU A 265 32.27 0.28 3.55
CA GLU A 265 32.94 -0.94 4.00
C GLU A 265 31.95 -2.10 4.12
N CYS A 266 32.29 -3.26 3.55
CA CYS A 266 31.45 -4.44 3.61
C CYS A 266 31.73 -5.21 4.90
N LEU A 267 30.76 -5.24 5.81
CA LEU A 267 30.80 -6.05 7.03
C LEU A 267 30.34 -7.48 6.76
N VAL A 268 29.29 -7.64 5.95
CA VAL A 268 28.73 -8.95 5.59
C VAL A 268 28.36 -8.94 4.12
N ASN A 269 29.01 -9.79 3.32
CA ASN A 269 28.69 -9.94 1.91
C ASN A 269 27.42 -10.77 1.74
N LEU A 270 26.26 -10.12 1.76
CA LEU A 270 24.94 -10.70 1.60
C LEU A 270 24.32 -10.19 0.29
N LYS A 271 24.58 -10.92 -0.81
CA LYS A 271 24.28 -10.47 -2.18
C LYS A 271 22.79 -10.19 -2.45
N GLY A 272 21.87 -10.85 -1.74
CA GLY A 272 20.43 -10.68 -1.93
C GLY A 272 19.85 -9.38 -1.36
N VAL A 273 20.60 -8.62 -0.56
CA VAL A 273 20.09 -7.38 0.04
C VAL A 273 19.93 -6.29 -1.01
N GLY A 274 18.69 -5.89 -1.24
CA GLY A 274 18.32 -4.87 -2.22
C GLY A 274 18.20 -5.39 -3.65
N GLU A 275 18.34 -6.70 -3.86
CA GLU A 275 18.16 -7.35 -5.15
C GLU A 275 16.74 -7.95 -5.28
N ASN A 276 16.38 -8.31 -6.51
CA ASN A 276 15.12 -9.00 -6.84
C ASN A 276 13.87 -8.26 -6.39
N LEU A 277 13.88 -6.93 -6.39
CA LEU A 277 12.69 -6.14 -6.14
C LEU A 277 11.65 -6.42 -7.22
N GLN A 278 10.48 -6.89 -6.80
CA GLN A 278 9.35 -7.21 -7.66
C GLN A 278 8.13 -6.41 -7.23
N ASP A 279 7.28 -6.09 -8.20
CA ASP A 279 5.97 -5.49 -7.97
C ASP A 279 4.99 -6.01 -9.02
N HIS A 280 3.69 -5.85 -8.77
CA HIS A 280 2.66 -6.23 -9.72
C HIS A 280 2.72 -5.34 -10.97
N ILE A 281 2.52 -5.95 -12.13
CA ILE A 281 2.27 -5.20 -13.36
C ILE A 281 0.85 -4.64 -13.26
N ASP A 282 0.73 -3.32 -13.38
CA ASP A 282 -0.55 -2.63 -13.38
C ASP A 282 -0.83 -2.01 -14.74
N TYR A 283 -2.06 -2.20 -15.23
CA TYR A 283 -2.56 -1.62 -16.46
C TYR A 283 -3.91 -0.97 -16.22
N ILE A 284 -3.95 0.36 -16.34
CA ILE A 284 -5.15 1.15 -16.07
C ILE A 284 -5.86 1.47 -17.38
N THR A 285 -7.12 1.05 -17.50
CA THR A 285 -8.03 1.52 -18.54
C THR A 285 -9.03 2.52 -17.96
N SER A 286 -9.23 3.64 -18.63
CA SER A 286 -10.18 4.67 -18.23
C SER A 286 -11.25 4.81 -19.29
N HIS A 287 -12.51 4.69 -18.88
CA HIS A 287 -13.67 4.85 -19.77
C HIS A 287 -14.49 6.06 -19.36
N ARG A 288 -14.88 6.86 -20.34
CA ARG A 288 -15.84 7.95 -20.12
C ARG A 288 -17.25 7.40 -20.18
N VAL A 289 -17.98 7.58 -19.08
CA VAL A 289 -19.39 7.18 -18.98
C VAL A 289 -20.23 8.40 -18.66
N ASP A 290 -21.31 8.63 -19.41
CA ASP A 290 -22.28 9.69 -19.10
C ASP A 290 -23.40 9.11 -18.23
N SER A 291 -23.14 9.05 -16.94
CA SER A 291 -24.09 8.58 -15.93
C SER A 291 -24.19 9.55 -14.76
N TRP A 292 -25.40 9.74 -14.23
CA TRP A 292 -25.64 10.47 -12.99
C TRP A 292 -25.20 9.68 -11.75
N GLU A 293 -24.99 8.39 -11.87
CA GLU A 293 -24.52 7.51 -10.79
C GLU A 293 -23.04 7.71 -10.47
N LEU A 294 -22.27 8.25 -11.44
CA LEU A 294 -20.87 8.61 -11.25
C LEU A 294 -20.72 10.08 -10.84
N PHE A 295 -19.62 10.34 -10.14
CA PHE A 295 -19.31 11.68 -9.60
C PHE A 295 -19.07 12.76 -10.66
N GLY A 296 -18.57 12.38 -11.81
CA GLY A 296 -18.03 13.32 -12.79
C GLY A 296 -16.66 13.90 -12.35
N LYS A 297 -16.01 14.63 -13.25
CA LYS A 297 -14.74 15.30 -12.95
C LYS A 297 -14.95 16.45 -11.94
N PRO A 298 -14.16 16.56 -10.86
CA PRO A 298 -14.31 17.60 -9.85
C PRO A 298 -14.29 19.04 -10.39
N THR A 299 -13.57 19.26 -11.49
CA THR A 299 -13.25 20.62 -11.97
C THR A 299 -14.21 21.21 -12.98
N ARG A 300 -15.16 20.44 -13.55
CA ARG A 300 -16.02 20.90 -14.67
C ARG A 300 -17.44 20.32 -14.71
N SER A 301 -17.87 19.56 -13.72
CA SER A 301 -19.19 18.93 -13.75
C SER A 301 -20.15 19.59 -12.78
N LEU A 302 -21.25 20.16 -13.29
CA LEU A 302 -22.36 20.65 -12.47
C LEU A 302 -22.88 19.55 -11.53
N LYS A 303 -22.88 18.28 -12.00
CA LYS A 303 -23.24 17.10 -11.22
C LYS A 303 -22.39 16.96 -9.94
N PHE A 304 -21.08 17.18 -10.04
CA PHE A 304 -20.18 17.14 -8.88
C PHE A 304 -20.54 18.22 -7.86
N PHE A 305 -20.71 19.46 -8.30
CA PHE A 305 -21.05 20.56 -7.37
C PHE A 305 -22.38 20.39 -6.68
N LEU A 306 -23.36 19.75 -7.31
CA LEU A 306 -24.66 19.48 -6.70
C LEU A 306 -24.63 18.28 -5.75
N ARG A 307 -23.86 17.24 -6.06
CA ARG A 307 -23.82 15.99 -5.27
C ARG A 307 -22.76 16.00 -4.17
N ALA A 308 -21.62 16.63 -4.37
CA ALA A 308 -20.52 16.59 -3.40
C ALA A 308 -20.92 17.09 -2.00
N PRO A 309 -21.71 18.17 -1.84
CA PRO A 309 -22.17 18.59 -0.51
C PRO A 309 -23.11 17.57 0.16
N LEU A 310 -24.00 16.93 -0.61
CA LEU A 310 -24.91 15.89 -0.10
C LEU A 310 -24.15 14.65 0.34
N GLU A 311 -23.16 14.22 -0.46
CA GLU A 311 -22.32 13.08 -0.14
C GLU A 311 -21.42 13.40 1.07
N LEU A 312 -20.91 14.64 1.19
CA LEU A 312 -20.17 15.08 2.37
C LEU A 312 -21.06 15.04 3.62
N LEU A 313 -22.31 15.46 3.52
CA LEU A 313 -23.28 15.38 4.61
C LEU A 313 -23.53 13.93 5.01
N LYS A 314 -23.71 13.00 4.05
CA LYS A 314 -23.84 11.56 4.34
C LYS A 314 -22.59 11.02 5.06
N TYR A 315 -21.40 11.44 4.62
CA TYR A 315 -20.15 11.04 5.27
C TYR A 315 -20.07 11.53 6.72
N VAL A 316 -20.34 12.82 6.94
CA VAL A 316 -20.23 13.45 8.28
C VAL A 316 -21.27 12.89 9.24
N LEU A 317 -22.53 12.73 8.80
CA LEU A 317 -23.64 12.32 9.68
C LEU A 317 -23.76 10.81 9.86
N ALA A 318 -23.44 10.03 8.82
CA ALA A 318 -23.68 8.58 8.81
C ALA A 318 -22.45 7.73 8.53
N SER A 319 -21.28 8.33 8.26
CA SER A 319 -20.07 7.61 7.82
C SER A 319 -20.35 6.69 6.63
N LYS A 320 -21.11 7.17 5.66
CA LYS A 320 -21.55 6.45 4.45
C LYS A 320 -21.33 7.32 3.21
N GLY A 321 -21.53 6.69 2.05
CA GLY A 321 -21.46 7.35 0.77
C GLY A 321 -20.04 7.40 0.21
N MET A 322 -19.88 8.07 -0.89
CA MET A 322 -18.67 7.95 -1.72
C MET A 322 -17.38 8.49 -1.12
N TRP A 323 -17.44 9.32 -0.07
CA TRP A 323 -16.23 9.71 0.66
C TRP A 323 -15.63 8.56 1.48
N THR A 324 -16.40 7.46 1.67
CA THR A 324 -15.90 6.21 2.23
C THR A 324 -15.32 5.27 1.19
N SER A 325 -15.50 5.55 -0.10
CA SER A 325 -14.93 4.73 -1.18
C SER A 325 -13.41 4.82 -1.19
N ASN A 326 -12.79 3.69 -1.43
CA ASN A 326 -11.35 3.60 -1.70
C ASN A 326 -11.03 3.57 -3.20
N LEU A 327 -12.00 3.82 -4.05
CA LEU A 327 -12.00 3.80 -5.52
C LEU A 327 -11.79 2.40 -6.13
N ALA A 328 -11.02 1.52 -5.50
CA ALA A 328 -10.80 0.13 -5.90
C ALA A 328 -11.73 -0.79 -5.11
N GLU A 329 -13.01 -0.82 -5.49
CA GLU A 329 -14.08 -1.44 -4.70
C GLU A 329 -14.29 -2.92 -4.98
N GLY A 330 -13.83 -3.43 -6.11
CA GLY A 330 -13.98 -4.82 -6.48
C GLY A 330 -12.94 -5.27 -7.50
N GLY A 331 -12.84 -6.55 -7.69
CA GLY A 331 -11.90 -7.16 -8.61
C GLY A 331 -12.15 -8.66 -8.82
N ALA A 332 -11.19 -9.29 -9.47
CA ALA A 332 -11.24 -10.71 -9.72
C ALA A 332 -9.83 -11.32 -9.62
N PHE A 333 -9.78 -12.52 -9.06
CA PHE A 333 -8.62 -13.42 -9.16
C PHE A 333 -9.01 -14.56 -10.09
N ILE A 334 -8.37 -14.63 -11.24
CA ILE A 334 -8.71 -15.58 -12.29
C ILE A 334 -7.45 -16.24 -12.82
N LYS A 335 -7.61 -17.47 -13.32
CA LYS A 335 -6.57 -18.18 -14.05
C LYS A 335 -6.80 -17.95 -15.54
N SER A 336 -5.72 -17.74 -16.27
CA SER A 336 -5.73 -17.87 -17.73
C SER A 336 -5.67 -19.37 -18.06
N ASP A 337 -6.44 -19.79 -19.08
CA ASP A 337 -6.35 -21.13 -19.66
C ASP A 337 -4.96 -21.41 -20.26
#